data_e444de59e2b0f21435af7c04f3dd6469
#
_entry.id   e444de59e2b0f21435af7c04f3dd6469
#
_cell.length_a   1.000
_cell.length_b   1.000
_cell.length_c   1.000
_cell.angle_alpha   90.00
_cell.angle_beta   90.00
_cell.angle_gamma   90.00
#
_symmetry.space_group_name_H-M   'P 1'
#
loop_
_entity.id
_entity.type
_entity.pdbx_description
1 polymer ?
#
loop_
_entity_poly.entity_id
_entity_poly.type
_entity_poly.pdbx_seq_one_letter_code
_entity_poly.pdbx_strand_id
1 'polypeptide(L)'
;MKEIVIQTDKLCKSFSSGGRQQHVLKNLDLSIYKGDFTVIMGASGSGKSTLLYALSGMDKPTLGEVMYGDVKINHLGISDMAVFRRKNCGFVFQQIHLLDNMSVLDNVLACGLLVSRDKKAVAARAKELLGEVGIMKEDWGKFPSQLSGGEAQRVGIVRALINEPAVVFADEPTGALNSAFGEQVL
;
A
#
# COMPACT_ATOMS: atom_id res chain seq x y z
N MET A 1 -9.03 -25.59 0.42
CA MET A 1 -7.66 -25.01 0.49
C MET A 1 -7.84 -23.49 0.51
N LYS A 2 -7.03 -22.76 1.29
CA LYS A 2 -7.06 -21.28 1.23
C LYS A 2 -6.55 -20.82 -0.13
N GLU A 3 -7.18 -19.78 -0.71
CA GLU A 3 -6.77 -19.15 -1.97
C GLU A 3 -5.47 -18.36 -1.76
N ILE A 4 -4.43 -18.63 -2.57
CA ILE A 4 -3.18 -17.88 -2.54
C ILE A 4 -3.37 -16.58 -3.33
N VAL A 5 -3.09 -15.44 -2.70
CA VAL A 5 -3.15 -14.12 -3.36
C VAL A 5 -1.79 -13.72 -3.90
N ILE A 6 -0.73 -13.91 -3.10
CA ILE A 6 0.66 -13.64 -3.52
C ILE A 6 1.49 -14.88 -3.30
N GLN A 7 2.33 -15.21 -4.29
CA GLN A 7 3.35 -16.25 -4.16
C GLN A 7 4.67 -15.73 -4.72
N THR A 8 5.80 -16.13 -4.11
CA THR A 8 7.13 -15.88 -4.67
C THR A 8 7.85 -17.18 -4.95
N ASP A 9 8.70 -17.16 -5.98
CA ASP A 9 9.63 -18.24 -6.29
C ASP A 9 11.04 -17.66 -6.32
N LYS A 10 11.89 -18.11 -5.38
CA LYS A 10 13.30 -17.75 -5.22
C LYS A 10 13.56 -16.24 -5.36
N LEU A 11 12.72 -15.45 -4.72
CA LEU A 11 12.77 -13.98 -4.78
C LEU A 11 14.10 -13.48 -4.23
N CYS A 12 14.84 -12.74 -5.06
CA CYS A 12 16.09 -12.10 -4.68
C CYS A 12 16.06 -10.61 -5.00
N LYS A 13 16.63 -9.81 -4.10
CA LYS A 13 16.89 -8.40 -4.34
C LYS A 13 18.29 -8.02 -3.90
N SER A 14 19.02 -7.39 -4.82
CA SER A 14 20.38 -6.89 -4.58
C SER A 14 20.47 -5.44 -5.02
N PHE A 15 21.21 -4.65 -4.28
CA PHE A 15 21.57 -3.28 -4.63
C PHE A 15 23.07 -3.21 -4.90
N SER A 16 23.48 -2.37 -5.85
CA SER A 16 24.88 -2.10 -6.15
C SER A 16 25.20 -0.64 -5.81
N SER A 17 26.18 -0.43 -4.96
CA SER A 17 26.69 0.89 -4.60
C SER A 17 28.21 0.87 -4.50
N GLY A 18 28.88 1.78 -5.24
CA GLY A 18 30.34 1.89 -5.20
C GLY A 18 31.10 0.61 -5.54
N GLY A 19 30.56 -0.21 -6.46
CA GLY A 19 31.17 -1.48 -6.86
C GLY A 19 30.96 -2.65 -5.88
N ARG A 20 30.28 -2.42 -4.77
CA ARG A 20 29.89 -3.47 -3.81
C ARG A 20 28.44 -3.86 -4.06
N GLN A 21 28.18 -5.18 -4.07
CA GLN A 21 26.84 -5.73 -4.18
C GLN A 21 26.35 -6.15 -2.79
N GLN A 22 25.19 -5.62 -2.41
CA GLN A 22 24.50 -5.97 -1.17
C GLN A 22 23.26 -6.79 -1.50
N HIS A 23 23.24 -8.06 -1.06
CA HIS A 23 22.10 -8.95 -1.22
C HIS A 23 21.15 -8.76 -0.03
N VAL A 24 19.99 -8.16 -0.27
CA VAL A 24 19.00 -7.86 0.78
C VAL A 24 17.97 -8.97 0.91
N LEU A 25 17.43 -9.46 -0.22
CA LEU A 25 16.55 -10.64 -0.23
C LEU A 25 17.30 -11.78 -0.93
N LYS A 26 17.19 -13.00 -0.36
CA LYS A 26 17.93 -14.17 -0.85
C LYS A 26 17.02 -15.38 -0.91
N ASN A 27 16.69 -15.84 -2.13
CA ASN A 27 15.93 -17.05 -2.41
C ASN A 27 14.68 -17.19 -1.52
N LEU A 28 13.88 -16.13 -1.43
CA LEU A 28 12.74 -16.11 -0.56
C LEU A 28 11.51 -16.71 -1.27
N ASP A 29 11.00 -17.80 -0.70
CA ASP A 29 9.76 -18.43 -1.08
C ASP A 29 8.72 -18.15 0.01
N LEU A 30 7.59 -17.53 -0.38
CA LEU A 30 6.49 -17.26 0.53
C LEU A 30 5.15 -17.36 -0.19
N SER A 31 4.10 -17.60 0.58
CA SER A 31 2.72 -17.57 0.11
C SER A 31 1.86 -16.76 1.07
N ILE A 32 1.09 -15.83 0.56
CA ILE A 32 0.11 -15.02 1.30
C ILE A 32 -1.26 -15.42 0.80
N TYR A 33 -2.16 -15.72 1.73
CA TYR A 33 -3.49 -16.22 1.43
C TYR A 33 -4.54 -15.12 1.58
N LYS A 34 -5.65 -15.28 0.87
CA LYS A 34 -6.80 -14.38 0.96
C LYS A 34 -7.35 -14.31 2.38
N GLY A 35 -7.51 -13.09 2.88
CA GLY A 35 -7.99 -12.82 4.22
C GLY A 35 -6.95 -12.99 5.33
N ASP A 36 -5.69 -13.29 4.98
CA ASP A 36 -4.63 -13.34 5.98
C ASP A 36 -4.19 -11.93 6.39
N PHE A 37 -3.89 -11.77 7.67
CA PHE A 37 -3.15 -10.63 8.21
C PHE A 37 -1.69 -11.09 8.43
N THR A 38 -0.80 -10.64 7.55
CA THR A 38 0.60 -11.07 7.54
C THR A 38 1.51 -9.98 8.12
N VAL A 39 2.25 -10.29 9.18
CA VAL A 39 3.21 -9.37 9.80
C VAL A 39 4.64 -9.76 9.44
N ILE A 40 5.40 -8.80 8.88
CA ILE A 40 6.81 -8.97 8.57
C ILE A 40 7.63 -8.29 9.67
N MET A 41 8.35 -9.07 10.47
CA MET A 41 9.14 -8.60 11.60
C MET A 41 10.65 -8.73 11.32
N GLY A 42 11.44 -7.88 11.95
CA GLY A 42 12.89 -7.92 11.87
C GLY A 42 13.55 -6.60 12.27
N ALA A 43 14.86 -6.61 12.49
CA ALA A 43 15.64 -5.42 12.83
C ALA A 43 15.58 -4.34 11.75
N SER A 44 15.91 -3.10 12.09
CA SER A 44 16.06 -2.03 11.10
C SER A 44 17.10 -2.44 10.04
N GLY A 45 16.83 -2.16 8.76
CA GLY A 45 17.72 -2.54 7.66
C GLY A 45 17.68 -4.01 7.25
N SER A 46 16.82 -4.86 7.84
CA SER A 46 16.70 -6.29 7.48
C SER A 46 16.02 -6.55 6.13
N GLY A 47 15.53 -5.51 5.44
CA GLY A 47 14.91 -5.64 4.11
C GLY A 47 13.38 -5.72 4.11
N LYS A 48 12.69 -5.38 5.21
CA LYS A 48 11.21 -5.42 5.31
C LYS A 48 10.53 -4.59 4.23
N SER A 49 10.86 -3.29 4.14
CA SER A 49 10.31 -2.39 3.10
C SER A 49 10.73 -2.82 1.70
N THR A 50 11.95 -3.37 1.53
CA THR A 50 12.41 -3.94 0.26
C THR A 50 11.52 -5.10 -0.18
N LEU A 51 11.12 -5.96 0.76
CA LEU A 51 10.20 -7.06 0.49
C LEU A 51 8.81 -6.53 0.11
N LEU A 52 8.24 -5.58 0.88
CA LEU A 52 6.95 -4.96 0.55
C LEU A 52 6.96 -4.35 -0.86
N TYR A 53 8.03 -3.63 -1.22
CA TYR A 53 8.14 -3.01 -2.54
C TYR A 53 8.32 -4.02 -3.66
N ALA A 54 9.03 -5.12 -3.43
CA ALA A 54 9.14 -6.21 -4.40
C ALA A 54 7.79 -6.91 -4.60
N LEU A 55 7.08 -7.25 -3.51
CA LEU A 55 5.77 -7.92 -3.57
C LEU A 55 4.71 -7.06 -4.25
N SER A 56 4.75 -5.75 -4.07
CA SER A 56 3.77 -4.81 -4.65
C SER A 56 4.13 -4.34 -6.06
N GLY A 57 5.29 -4.74 -6.60
CA GLY A 57 5.78 -4.27 -7.88
C GLY A 57 6.19 -2.79 -7.92
N MET A 58 6.44 -2.17 -6.76
CA MET A 58 7.04 -0.84 -6.69
C MET A 58 8.53 -0.89 -7.07
N ASP A 59 9.20 -1.98 -6.72
CA ASP A 59 10.58 -2.25 -7.10
C ASP A 59 10.67 -3.65 -7.71
N LYS A 60 11.44 -3.78 -8.79
CA LYS A 60 11.61 -5.08 -9.46
C LYS A 60 12.61 -5.94 -8.68
N PRO A 61 12.32 -7.24 -8.49
CA PRO A 61 13.31 -8.17 -7.98
C PRO A 61 14.52 -8.26 -8.92
N THR A 62 15.67 -8.61 -8.38
CA THR A 62 16.88 -8.88 -9.17
C THR A 62 16.80 -10.25 -9.84
N LEU A 63 16.28 -11.25 -9.12
CA LEU A 63 16.02 -12.61 -9.60
C LEU A 63 14.77 -13.16 -8.91
N GLY A 64 14.24 -14.24 -9.47
CA GLY A 64 13.03 -14.90 -8.96
C GLY A 64 11.75 -14.23 -9.45
N GLU A 65 10.62 -14.67 -8.95
CA GLU A 65 9.31 -14.26 -9.44
C GLU A 65 8.38 -13.84 -8.30
N VAL A 66 7.47 -12.92 -8.62
CA VAL A 66 6.33 -12.54 -7.77
C VAL A 66 5.06 -12.77 -8.58
N MET A 67 4.16 -13.57 -8.05
CA MET A 67 2.93 -14.00 -8.70
C MET A 67 1.70 -13.56 -7.91
N TYR A 68 0.68 -13.08 -8.63
CA TYR A 68 -0.68 -12.86 -8.15
C TYR A 68 -1.61 -13.79 -8.95
N GLY A 69 -1.99 -14.93 -8.36
CA GLY A 69 -2.59 -16.00 -9.12
C GLY A 69 -1.66 -16.41 -10.27
N ASP A 70 -2.16 -16.35 -11.51
CA ASP A 70 -1.37 -16.68 -12.71
C ASP A 70 -0.54 -15.52 -13.27
N VAL A 71 -0.63 -14.32 -12.67
CA VAL A 71 0.05 -13.12 -13.18
C VAL A 71 1.43 -12.97 -12.54
N LYS A 72 2.49 -13.11 -13.33
CA LYS A 72 3.88 -12.81 -12.92
C LYS A 72 4.14 -11.32 -13.06
N ILE A 73 4.03 -10.58 -11.96
CA ILE A 73 4.03 -9.11 -11.99
C ILE A 73 5.39 -8.51 -12.38
N ASN A 74 6.49 -9.18 -12.07
CA ASN A 74 7.83 -8.70 -12.43
C ASN A 74 8.14 -8.74 -13.94
N HIS A 75 7.29 -9.41 -14.76
CA HIS A 75 7.36 -9.40 -16.22
C HIS A 75 6.52 -8.31 -16.87
N LEU A 76 5.66 -7.63 -16.11
CA LEU A 76 4.84 -6.53 -16.63
C LEU A 76 5.70 -5.33 -17.03
N GLY A 77 5.30 -4.68 -18.13
CA GLY A 77 5.82 -3.38 -18.53
C GLY A 77 5.43 -2.28 -17.54
N ILE A 78 6.06 -1.11 -17.65
CA ILE A 78 5.82 0.02 -16.72
C ILE A 78 4.33 0.41 -16.69
N SER A 79 3.70 0.54 -17.85
CA SER A 79 2.28 0.91 -17.97
C SER A 79 1.35 -0.15 -17.40
N ASP A 80 1.61 -1.42 -17.70
CA ASP A 80 0.80 -2.54 -17.22
C ASP A 80 0.94 -2.71 -15.71
N MET A 81 2.15 -2.52 -15.18
CA MET A 81 2.40 -2.52 -13.75
C MET A 81 1.64 -1.38 -13.04
N ALA A 82 1.56 -0.18 -13.62
CA ALA A 82 0.79 0.91 -13.06
C ALA A 82 -0.71 0.59 -13.03
N VAL A 83 -1.23 -0.04 -14.10
CA VAL A 83 -2.62 -0.52 -14.17
C VAL A 83 -2.87 -1.63 -13.16
N PHE A 84 -1.93 -2.57 -13.03
CA PHE A 84 -2.01 -3.66 -12.06
C PHE A 84 -2.09 -3.11 -10.62
N ARG A 85 -1.14 -2.23 -10.23
CA ARG A 85 -1.09 -1.67 -8.87
C ARG A 85 -2.37 -0.94 -8.48
N ARG A 86 -2.87 -0.03 -9.33
CA ARG A 86 -4.05 0.77 -9.01
C ARG A 86 -5.31 -0.06 -8.76
N LYS A 87 -5.37 -1.29 -9.31
CA LYS A 87 -6.51 -2.21 -9.16
C LYS A 87 -6.35 -3.20 -8.02
N ASN A 88 -5.11 -3.63 -7.74
CA ASN A 88 -4.86 -4.78 -6.87
C ASN A 88 -4.14 -4.42 -5.57
N CYS A 89 -3.49 -3.25 -5.49
CA CYS A 89 -2.65 -2.90 -4.35
C CYS A 89 -3.12 -1.60 -3.68
N GLY A 90 -3.35 -1.65 -2.38
CA GLY A 90 -3.45 -0.47 -1.51
C GLY A 90 -2.12 -0.24 -0.80
N PHE A 91 -1.78 1.03 -0.51
CA PHE A 91 -0.55 1.37 0.18
C PHE A 91 -0.79 2.32 1.34
N VAL A 92 -0.33 1.93 2.51
CA VAL A 92 -0.21 2.77 3.69
C VAL A 92 1.27 2.93 4.00
N PHE A 93 1.77 4.14 3.84
CA PHE A 93 3.20 4.45 4.06
C PHE A 93 3.43 5.04 5.44
N GLN A 94 4.63 4.88 5.98
CA GLN A 94 5.09 5.54 7.19
C GLN A 94 5.01 7.08 7.04
N GLN A 95 5.49 7.61 5.90
CA GLN A 95 5.22 8.99 5.48
C GLN A 95 3.95 8.97 4.62
N ILE A 96 2.93 9.69 5.05
CA ILE A 96 1.57 9.54 4.53
C ILE A 96 1.43 9.98 3.06
N HIS A 97 2.27 10.92 2.61
CA HIS A 97 2.30 11.44 1.23
C HIS A 97 0.92 11.87 0.70
N LEU A 98 0.15 12.61 1.50
CA LEU A 98 -1.01 13.33 0.98
C LEU A 98 -0.54 14.47 0.07
N LEU A 99 -1.34 14.77 -0.95
CA LEU A 99 -1.08 15.89 -1.85
C LEU A 99 -1.49 17.20 -1.16
N ASP A 100 -0.53 18.05 -0.83
CA ASP A 100 -0.73 19.24 0.01
C ASP A 100 -1.65 20.28 -0.60
N ASN A 101 -1.77 20.30 -1.93
CA ASN A 101 -2.64 21.19 -2.70
C ASN A 101 -4.03 20.62 -3.00
N MET A 102 -4.37 19.49 -2.41
CA MET A 102 -5.68 18.84 -2.51
C MET A 102 -6.34 18.72 -1.15
N SER A 103 -7.67 18.85 -1.12
CA SER A 103 -8.43 18.61 0.10
C SER A 103 -8.35 17.14 0.54
N VAL A 104 -8.78 16.86 1.77
CA VAL A 104 -8.92 15.48 2.31
C VAL A 104 -9.73 14.63 1.34
N LEU A 105 -10.90 15.10 0.94
CA LEU A 105 -11.76 14.35 0.03
C LEU A 105 -11.10 14.17 -1.34
N ASP A 106 -10.46 15.20 -1.90
CA ASP A 106 -9.82 15.11 -3.21
C ASP A 106 -8.63 14.15 -3.21
N ASN A 107 -7.88 14.05 -2.11
CA ASN A 107 -6.81 13.07 -1.94
C ASN A 107 -7.32 11.62 -2.08
N VAL A 108 -8.51 11.33 -1.58
CA VAL A 108 -9.13 10.01 -1.72
C VAL A 108 -9.73 9.82 -3.11
N LEU A 109 -10.47 10.84 -3.61
CA LEU A 109 -11.10 10.81 -4.94
C LEU A 109 -10.08 10.61 -6.05
N ALA A 110 -8.90 11.24 -5.96
CA ALA A 110 -7.84 11.10 -6.95
C ALA A 110 -7.46 9.64 -7.20
N CYS A 111 -7.39 8.81 -6.15
CA CYS A 111 -7.10 7.38 -6.29
C CYS A 111 -8.31 6.60 -6.82
N GLY A 112 -9.51 6.86 -6.33
CA GLY A 112 -10.73 6.18 -6.76
C GLY A 112 -11.03 6.38 -8.25
N LEU A 113 -10.83 7.59 -8.74
CA LEU A 113 -11.07 7.95 -10.14
C LEU A 113 -10.04 7.38 -11.12
N LEU A 114 -8.91 6.83 -10.64
CA LEU A 114 -7.98 6.08 -11.48
C LEU A 114 -8.55 4.73 -11.93
N VAL A 115 -9.52 4.17 -11.18
CA VAL A 115 -10.10 2.86 -11.46
C VAL A 115 -11.52 2.97 -12.00
N SER A 116 -12.35 3.83 -11.43
CA SER A 116 -13.74 4.01 -11.82
C SER A 116 -13.99 5.39 -12.47
N ARG A 117 -14.82 5.42 -13.53
CA ARG A 117 -15.30 6.66 -14.15
C ARG A 117 -16.58 7.19 -13.51
N ASP A 118 -17.22 6.42 -12.64
CA ASP A 118 -18.43 6.85 -11.92
C ASP A 118 -18.05 7.74 -10.74
N LYS A 119 -17.98 9.04 -11.02
CA LYS A 119 -17.64 10.06 -10.00
C LYS A 119 -18.59 10.05 -8.79
N LYS A 120 -19.89 9.74 -9.03
CA LYS A 120 -20.88 9.74 -7.93
C LYS A 120 -20.66 8.54 -7.00
N ALA A 121 -20.46 7.35 -7.56
CA ALA A 121 -20.16 6.16 -6.78
C ALA A 121 -18.85 6.29 -6.00
N VAL A 122 -17.78 6.78 -6.65
CA VAL A 122 -16.48 7.02 -5.98
C VAL A 122 -16.61 8.03 -4.85
N ALA A 123 -17.35 9.13 -5.07
CA ALA A 123 -17.56 10.14 -4.03
C ALA A 123 -18.40 9.62 -2.85
N ALA A 124 -19.42 8.80 -3.11
CA ALA A 124 -20.21 8.18 -2.06
C ALA A 124 -19.33 7.24 -1.22
N ARG A 125 -18.57 6.35 -1.86
CA ARG A 125 -17.65 5.44 -1.17
C ARG A 125 -16.55 6.15 -0.38
N ALA A 126 -15.96 7.21 -0.95
CA ALA A 126 -14.95 8.01 -0.23
C ALA A 126 -15.50 8.62 1.06
N LYS A 127 -16.72 9.17 1.01
CA LYS A 127 -17.38 9.78 2.17
C LYS A 127 -17.75 8.76 3.23
N GLU A 128 -18.21 7.59 2.82
CA GLU A 128 -18.50 6.46 3.70
C GLU A 128 -17.23 6.05 4.47
N LEU A 129 -16.16 5.71 3.76
CA LEU A 129 -14.89 5.29 4.36
C LEU A 129 -14.26 6.37 5.26
N LEU A 130 -14.32 7.65 4.86
CA LEU A 130 -13.86 8.75 5.71
C LEU A 130 -14.67 8.81 7.02
N GLY A 131 -15.98 8.61 6.95
CA GLY A 131 -16.84 8.55 8.14
C GLY A 131 -16.51 7.38 9.07
N GLU A 132 -16.24 6.19 8.50
CA GLU A 132 -15.86 5.00 9.27
C GLU A 132 -14.57 5.20 10.08
N VAL A 133 -13.61 5.99 9.55
CA VAL A 133 -12.37 6.31 10.27
C VAL A 133 -12.46 7.60 11.09
N GLY A 134 -13.67 8.15 11.29
CA GLY A 134 -13.89 9.34 12.13
C GLY A 134 -13.43 10.67 11.50
N ILE A 135 -13.32 10.76 10.18
CA ILE A 135 -13.10 12.01 9.43
C ILE A 135 -14.47 12.53 9.00
N MET A 136 -14.97 13.52 9.73
CA MET A 136 -16.34 14.03 9.58
C MET A 136 -16.46 14.97 8.37
N LYS A 137 -17.72 15.26 7.98
CA LYS A 137 -18.04 16.07 6.81
C LYS A 137 -17.37 17.46 6.84
N GLU A 138 -17.23 18.05 8.01
CA GLU A 138 -16.61 19.35 8.26
C GLU A 138 -15.11 19.35 7.89
N ASP A 139 -14.47 18.16 7.91
CA ASP A 139 -13.05 17.99 7.67
C ASP A 139 -12.72 17.68 6.20
N TRP A 140 -13.71 17.31 5.40
CA TRP A 140 -13.47 16.88 4.01
C TRP A 140 -12.85 17.94 3.11
N GLY A 141 -13.12 19.22 3.40
CA GLY A 141 -12.55 20.37 2.69
C GLY A 141 -11.21 20.86 3.24
N LYS A 142 -10.74 20.29 4.38
CA LYS A 142 -9.43 20.65 4.94
C LYS A 142 -8.29 20.17 4.05
N PHE A 143 -7.17 20.87 4.13
CA PHE A 143 -5.91 20.48 3.49
C PHE A 143 -5.03 19.66 4.46
N PRO A 144 -4.07 18.85 3.97
CA PRO A 144 -3.20 18.05 4.83
C PRO A 144 -2.52 18.82 5.96
N SER A 145 -2.12 20.07 5.72
CA SER A 145 -1.50 20.94 6.73
C SER A 145 -2.40 21.32 7.90
N GLN A 146 -3.71 21.10 7.78
CA GLN A 146 -4.72 21.39 8.80
C GLN A 146 -5.12 20.16 9.62
N LEU A 147 -4.51 19.01 9.33
CA LEU A 147 -4.77 17.73 9.98
C LEU A 147 -3.71 17.43 11.03
N SER A 148 -4.12 16.76 12.11
CA SER A 148 -3.16 16.07 12.98
C SER A 148 -2.53 14.89 12.24
N GLY A 149 -1.37 14.41 12.72
CA GLY A 149 -0.72 13.22 12.14
C GLY A 149 -1.63 11.98 12.09
N GLY A 150 -2.43 11.78 13.14
CA GLY A 150 -3.39 10.67 13.19
C GLY A 150 -4.54 10.82 12.19
N GLU A 151 -5.07 12.04 12.00
CA GLU A 151 -6.10 12.29 10.97
C GLU A 151 -5.53 12.06 9.57
N ALA A 152 -4.36 12.59 9.29
CA ALA A 152 -3.68 12.40 8.01
C ALA A 152 -3.42 10.89 7.74
N GLN A 153 -3.02 10.11 8.76
CA GLN A 153 -2.84 8.67 8.64
C GLN A 153 -4.14 7.96 8.29
N ARG A 154 -5.25 8.29 8.97
CA ARG A 154 -6.57 7.72 8.66
C ARG A 154 -7.02 8.04 7.22
N VAL A 155 -6.78 9.27 6.75
CA VAL A 155 -7.02 9.63 5.33
C VAL A 155 -6.15 8.79 4.39
N GLY A 156 -4.89 8.56 4.74
CA GLY A 156 -3.97 7.69 4.00
C GLY A 156 -4.47 6.25 3.90
N ILE A 157 -5.05 5.71 4.98
CA ILE A 157 -5.67 4.38 5.01
C ILE A 157 -6.89 4.33 4.09
N VAL A 158 -7.79 5.32 4.18
CA VAL A 158 -8.97 5.41 3.29
C VAL A 158 -8.54 5.48 1.83
N ARG A 159 -7.51 6.26 1.52
CA ARG A 159 -6.92 6.33 0.18
C ARG A 159 -6.42 4.97 -0.32
N ALA A 160 -5.85 4.15 0.55
CA ALA A 160 -5.41 2.81 0.21
C ALA A 160 -6.58 1.85 -0.08
N LEU A 161 -7.72 2.04 0.59
CA LEU A 161 -8.87 1.13 0.54
C LEU A 161 -9.92 1.50 -0.50
N ILE A 162 -9.91 2.72 -1.05
CA ILE A 162 -10.99 3.24 -1.92
C ILE A 162 -11.30 2.36 -3.13
N ASN A 163 -10.30 1.66 -3.67
CA ASN A 163 -10.42 0.80 -4.84
C ASN A 163 -10.63 -0.69 -4.50
N GLU A 164 -10.89 -1.02 -3.24
CA GLU A 164 -11.09 -2.41 -2.78
C GLU A 164 -9.96 -3.34 -3.26
N PRO A 165 -8.70 -3.02 -2.96
CA PRO A 165 -7.57 -3.77 -3.47
C PRO A 165 -7.54 -5.19 -2.93
N ALA A 166 -6.99 -6.12 -3.72
CA ALA A 166 -6.81 -7.51 -3.27
C ALA A 166 -5.84 -7.64 -2.09
N VAL A 167 -4.87 -6.72 -2.00
CA VAL A 167 -3.85 -6.67 -0.94
C VAL A 167 -3.58 -5.23 -0.51
N VAL A 168 -3.48 -5.02 0.80
CA VAL A 168 -3.01 -3.75 1.38
C VAL A 168 -1.61 -3.97 1.93
N PHE A 169 -0.66 -3.17 1.47
CA PHE A 169 0.71 -3.11 1.98
C PHE A 169 0.82 -1.95 2.96
N ALA A 170 1.28 -2.23 4.17
CA ALA A 170 1.48 -1.23 5.20
C ALA A 170 2.94 -1.25 5.69
N ASP A 171 3.64 -0.14 5.49
CA ASP A 171 5.02 0.03 5.96
C ASP A 171 4.99 0.95 7.18
N GLU A 172 5.18 0.37 8.38
CA GLU A 172 5.10 1.04 9.67
C GLU A 172 3.84 1.92 9.87
N PRO A 173 2.61 1.38 9.65
CA PRO A 173 1.38 2.16 9.59
C PRO A 173 1.02 2.88 10.89
N THR A 174 1.60 2.47 12.00
CA THR A 174 1.36 3.06 13.33
C THR A 174 2.44 4.02 13.78
N GLY A 175 3.50 4.23 12.98
CA GLY A 175 4.65 5.06 13.36
C GLY A 175 4.31 6.53 13.67
N ALA A 176 3.20 7.04 13.15
CA ALA A 176 2.69 8.40 13.42
C ALA A 176 1.53 8.43 14.43
N LEU A 177 1.09 7.26 14.95
CA LEU A 177 -0.04 7.15 15.86
C LEU A 177 0.45 6.99 17.30
N ASN A 178 -0.19 7.69 18.24
CA ASN A 178 -0.03 7.40 19.67
C ASN A 178 -0.53 5.98 19.96
N SER A 179 0.09 5.28 20.92
CA SER A 179 -0.15 3.89 21.25
C SER A 179 -1.64 3.50 21.43
N ALA A 180 -2.49 4.43 21.89
CA ALA A 180 -3.94 4.22 22.05
C ALA A 180 -4.72 4.12 20.73
N PHE A 181 -4.21 4.68 19.63
CA PHE A 181 -4.82 4.59 18.30
C PHE A 181 -4.23 3.47 17.44
N GLY A 182 -3.04 2.99 17.78
CA GLY A 182 -2.41 1.86 17.07
C GLY A 182 -3.23 0.58 17.15
N GLU A 183 -3.93 0.34 18.27
CA GLU A 183 -4.80 -0.82 18.48
C GLU A 183 -6.10 -0.78 17.66
N GLN A 184 -6.54 0.40 17.21
CA GLN A 184 -7.76 0.55 16.40
C GLN A 184 -7.52 0.42 14.89
N VAL A 185 -6.26 0.45 14.45
CA VAL A 185 -5.86 0.40 13.03
C VAL A 185 -5.47 -1.02 12.61
N LEU A 186 -5.23 -1.91 13.55
CA LEU A 186 -4.92 -3.32 13.36
C LEU A 186 -6.15 -4.19 13.60
#